data_f6308227b914d0a8cfef53b8d1ac681b
#
_entry.id   f6308227b914d0a8cfef53b8d1ac681b
#
_cell.length_a   1.000
_cell.length_b   1.000
_cell.length_c   1.000
_cell.angle_alpha   90.00
_cell.angle_beta   90.00
_cell.angle_gamma   90.00
#
_symmetry.space_group_name_H-M   'P 1'
#
loop_
_entity.id
_entity.type
_entity.pdbx_description
1 polymer ?
#
loop_
_entity_poly.entity_id
_entity_poly.type
_entity_poly.pdbx_seq_one_letter_code
_entity_poly.pdbx_strand_id
1 'polypeptide(L)'
;MAYATCRIAKQQRKNLAAVQGHNMRTITVEHCDPDGQFNRIVGDANKTSEQLIDERLEQFKSSKLGLDTVRKDAVVGVELVLGASPEYFRPTEPEKWGSYEQERVDQWLKATTEFLEKKYGKARIVEIVLHLDEATPHIHAVILPVVKKTKNKRRTKEQIKNEVKASTYTTCTLDAKTMFDPENLVKLQTEYAQSVEHLGLKRGLRGSKAKHKKVQSYYGLVNAPEIEKSYEIRYPTIEKPPVFNKENWVGLTQEKVNSFIDKQLDKAIKQANKLKKLADNYKALYEAEKQRTAGYWHKFGSPENAQKAFTELEEKVTDQQKTLDVIKADGQDFLNKVARADSKLIDENHNLIIKNRELTDLNERLRATNQSLTNQQSSEFNRKF
;
A
#
# COMPACT_ATOMS: atom_id res chain seq x y z
N MET A 1 14.56 -3.29 -28.69
CA MET A 1 14.16 -1.85 -28.81
C MET A 1 14.32 -1.20 -27.47
N ALA A 2 15.00 -0.07 -27.40
CA ALA A 2 15.24 0.62 -26.14
C ALA A 2 14.20 1.77 -25.92
N TYR A 3 13.78 1.93 -24.68
CA TYR A 3 12.75 2.91 -24.29
C TYR A 3 13.28 3.87 -23.23
N ALA A 4 12.91 5.15 -23.37
CA ALA A 4 13.12 6.15 -22.33
C ALA A 4 12.09 5.99 -21.20
N THR A 5 12.53 6.09 -19.96
CA THR A 5 11.68 6.02 -18.77
C THR A 5 11.76 7.31 -17.98
N CYS A 6 10.60 7.82 -17.54
CA CYS A 6 10.51 8.99 -16.67
C CYS A 6 9.39 8.79 -15.68
N ARG A 7 9.69 8.91 -14.38
CA ARG A 7 8.75 8.80 -13.26
C ARG A 7 8.91 9.97 -12.33
N ILE A 8 7.88 10.27 -11.54
CA ILE A 8 7.95 11.32 -10.53
C ILE A 8 7.50 10.82 -9.17
N ALA A 9 8.06 11.42 -8.12
CA ALA A 9 7.61 11.30 -6.75
C ALA A 9 7.56 12.69 -6.10
N LYS A 10 6.40 13.06 -5.50
CA LYS A 10 6.24 14.34 -4.81
C LYS A 10 6.77 14.22 -3.39
N GLN A 11 7.69 15.11 -2.99
CA GLN A 11 8.38 15.06 -1.71
C GLN A 11 7.95 16.21 -0.79
N GLN A 12 7.49 15.84 0.40
CA GLN A 12 7.31 16.76 1.51
C GLN A 12 8.57 16.75 2.38
N ARG A 13 8.80 17.78 3.21
CA ARG A 13 9.98 17.84 4.10
C ARG A 13 10.20 16.57 4.91
N LYS A 14 9.15 16.00 5.47
CA LYS A 14 9.23 14.75 6.27
C LYS A 14 9.81 13.54 5.54
N ASN A 15 9.81 13.55 4.20
CA ASN A 15 10.28 12.42 3.37
C ASN A 15 11.70 12.66 2.84
N LEU A 16 12.25 13.88 2.94
CA LEU A 16 13.52 14.23 2.30
C LEU A 16 14.70 13.42 2.83
N ALA A 17 14.75 13.16 4.14
CA ALA A 17 15.83 12.37 4.73
C ALA A 17 15.88 10.93 4.17
N ALA A 18 14.73 10.30 3.95
CA ALA A 18 14.67 8.96 3.37
C ALA A 18 15.08 8.95 1.90
N VAL A 19 14.64 9.95 1.12
CA VAL A 19 15.02 10.11 -0.29
C VAL A 19 16.53 10.36 -0.42
N GLN A 20 17.06 11.27 0.40
CA GLN A 20 18.49 11.54 0.44
C GLN A 20 19.28 10.29 0.85
N GLY A 21 18.81 9.56 1.87
CA GLY A 21 19.44 8.34 2.33
C GLY A 21 19.62 7.32 1.21
N HIS A 22 18.59 7.15 0.37
CA HIS A 22 18.65 6.32 -0.83
C HIS A 22 19.59 6.91 -1.88
N ASN A 23 19.41 8.17 -2.26
CA ASN A 23 20.15 8.79 -3.37
C ASN A 23 21.64 8.95 -3.08
N MET A 24 22.01 9.16 -1.81
CA MET A 24 23.39 9.36 -1.37
C MET A 24 23.99 8.14 -0.67
N ARG A 25 23.30 7.00 -0.69
CA ARG A 25 23.76 5.76 -0.06
C ARG A 25 24.15 5.92 1.42
N THR A 26 23.49 6.84 2.15
CA THR A 26 23.70 6.99 3.60
C THR A 26 22.89 5.99 4.41
N ILE A 27 22.02 5.23 3.76
CA ILE A 27 21.33 4.05 4.29
C ILE A 27 21.69 2.84 3.45
N THR A 28 21.68 1.66 4.04
CA THR A 28 21.91 0.40 3.31
C THR A 28 20.78 0.17 2.32
N VAL A 29 21.13 -0.04 1.06
CA VAL A 29 20.20 -0.34 -0.03
C VAL A 29 20.55 -1.71 -0.58
N GLU A 30 19.72 -2.70 -0.28
CA GLU A 30 20.00 -4.14 -0.54
C GLU A 30 20.18 -4.51 -2.01
N HIS A 31 19.71 -3.67 -2.93
CA HIS A 31 19.78 -3.89 -4.38
C HIS A 31 20.87 -3.07 -5.09
N CYS A 32 21.79 -2.52 -4.34
CA CYS A 32 22.92 -1.79 -4.87
C CYS A 32 24.19 -2.65 -4.78
N ASP A 33 25.07 -2.49 -5.74
CA ASP A 33 26.43 -3.03 -5.66
C ASP A 33 27.21 -2.21 -4.62
N PRO A 34 27.71 -2.82 -3.53
CA PRO A 34 28.49 -2.10 -2.51
C PRO A 34 29.73 -1.42 -3.06
N ASP A 35 30.31 -1.98 -4.11
CA ASP A 35 31.51 -1.46 -4.81
C ASP A 35 31.15 -0.58 -6.02
N GLY A 36 29.85 -0.40 -6.26
CA GLY A 36 29.33 0.37 -7.39
C GLY A 36 29.49 1.88 -7.21
N GLN A 37 29.27 2.60 -8.29
CA GLN A 37 29.48 4.05 -8.33
C GLN A 37 28.16 4.80 -8.38
N PHE A 38 28.10 5.90 -7.63
CA PHE A 38 27.10 6.92 -7.81
C PHE A 38 27.77 8.31 -7.77
N ASN A 39 27.24 9.25 -8.53
CA ASN A 39 27.84 10.57 -8.62
C ASN A 39 26.76 11.66 -8.52
N ARG A 40 26.96 12.61 -7.63
CA ARG A 40 26.16 13.84 -7.63
C ARG A 40 26.68 14.77 -8.75
N ILE A 41 25.86 14.95 -9.79
CA ILE A 41 26.20 15.75 -10.99
C ILE A 41 25.88 17.23 -10.75
N VAL A 42 24.78 17.51 -10.03
CA VAL A 42 24.35 18.87 -9.66
C VAL A 42 24.03 18.87 -8.17
N GLY A 43 24.46 19.92 -7.48
CA GLY A 43 24.31 20.10 -6.03
C GLY A 43 25.66 19.99 -5.30
N ASP A 44 25.76 20.66 -4.15
CA ASP A 44 26.95 20.61 -3.30
C ASP A 44 27.02 19.25 -2.60
N ALA A 45 28.14 18.54 -2.78
CA ALA A 45 28.33 17.21 -2.19
C ALA A 45 28.30 17.20 -0.66
N ASN A 46 28.62 18.33 -0.02
CA ASN A 46 28.65 18.47 1.44
C ASN A 46 27.31 18.86 2.07
N LYS A 47 26.27 19.07 1.24
CA LYS A 47 24.95 19.51 1.71
C LYS A 47 23.91 18.42 1.59
N THR A 48 22.98 18.43 2.52
CA THR A 48 21.78 17.58 2.41
C THR A 48 20.82 18.11 1.36
N SER A 49 19.97 17.23 0.81
CA SER A 49 18.91 17.64 -0.12
C SER A 49 17.99 18.70 0.50
N GLU A 50 17.74 18.64 1.82
CA GLU A 50 16.96 19.66 2.51
C GLU A 50 17.66 21.01 2.53
N GLN A 51 18.95 21.05 2.83
CA GLN A 51 19.75 22.28 2.79
C GLN A 51 19.79 22.89 1.38
N LEU A 52 19.96 22.07 0.35
CA LEU A 52 19.93 22.50 -1.04
C LEU A 52 18.57 23.07 -1.43
N ILE A 53 17.46 22.44 -0.99
CA ILE A 53 16.10 22.95 -1.20
C ILE A 53 15.92 24.31 -0.53
N ASP A 54 16.35 24.44 0.72
CA ASP A 54 16.19 25.68 1.48
C ASP A 54 16.97 26.84 0.84
N GLU A 55 18.19 26.61 0.41
CA GLU A 55 18.97 27.60 -0.34
C GLU A 55 18.28 28.05 -1.62
N ARG A 56 17.72 27.14 -2.38
CA ARG A 56 16.97 27.47 -3.59
C ARG A 56 15.67 28.24 -3.28
N LEU A 57 14.96 27.85 -2.22
CA LEU A 57 13.77 28.57 -1.78
C LEU A 57 14.09 29.99 -1.36
N GLU A 58 15.20 30.23 -0.64
CA GLU A 58 15.66 31.57 -0.27
C GLU A 58 16.01 32.43 -1.51
N GLN A 59 16.64 31.82 -2.53
CA GLN A 59 16.86 32.51 -3.81
C GLN A 59 15.56 32.98 -4.47
N PHE A 60 14.50 32.13 -4.41
CA PHE A 60 13.19 32.53 -4.92
C PHE A 60 12.49 33.58 -4.06
N LYS A 61 12.63 33.54 -2.73
CA LYS A 61 12.10 34.58 -1.83
C LYS A 61 12.75 35.93 -2.10
N SER A 62 14.05 35.94 -2.32
CA SER A 62 14.84 37.14 -2.58
C SER A 62 14.67 37.66 -4.03
N SER A 63 13.98 36.94 -4.90
CA SER A 63 13.75 37.37 -6.28
C SER A 63 12.71 38.50 -6.36
N LYS A 64 12.71 39.28 -7.45
CA LYS A 64 11.74 40.36 -7.70
C LYS A 64 10.27 39.93 -7.61
N LEU A 65 9.98 38.65 -7.89
CA LEU A 65 8.63 38.10 -7.82
C LEU A 65 8.27 37.63 -6.39
N GLY A 66 9.26 37.40 -5.52
CA GLY A 66 9.08 36.83 -4.22
C GLY A 66 8.51 35.43 -4.25
N LEU A 67 8.71 34.66 -3.19
CA LEU A 67 8.05 33.39 -2.98
C LEU A 67 7.08 33.52 -1.80
N ASP A 68 5.86 33.06 -1.98
CA ASP A 68 4.87 33.00 -0.89
C ASP A 68 5.37 32.14 0.29
N THR A 69 4.74 32.33 1.44
CA THR A 69 4.99 31.52 2.62
C THR A 69 4.80 30.02 2.31
N VAL A 70 5.83 29.25 2.59
CA VAL A 70 5.81 27.78 2.40
C VAL A 70 5.10 27.12 3.58
N ARG A 71 4.00 26.41 3.32
CA ARG A 71 3.27 25.65 4.34
C ARG A 71 4.08 24.44 4.81
N LYS A 72 3.86 23.99 6.04
CA LYS A 72 4.53 22.80 6.61
C LYS A 72 4.29 21.51 5.82
N ASP A 73 3.10 21.38 5.24
CA ASP A 73 2.67 20.22 4.42
C ASP A 73 2.94 20.41 2.92
N ALA A 74 3.65 21.47 2.53
CA ALA A 74 3.94 21.73 1.13
C ALA A 74 4.82 20.64 0.51
N VAL A 75 4.57 20.33 -0.77
CA VAL A 75 5.50 19.61 -1.61
C VAL A 75 6.65 20.56 -1.96
N VAL A 76 7.80 20.34 -1.34
CA VAL A 76 8.98 21.19 -1.49
C VAL A 76 9.93 20.75 -2.59
N GLY A 77 9.81 19.49 -3.01
CA GLY A 77 10.57 18.94 -4.13
C GLY A 77 9.73 17.94 -4.92
N VAL A 78 10.03 17.77 -6.19
CA VAL A 78 9.53 16.68 -7.01
C VAL A 78 10.74 15.95 -7.56
N GLU A 79 10.89 14.70 -7.14
CA GLU A 79 11.93 13.82 -7.63
C GLU A 79 11.50 13.23 -8.97
N LEU A 80 12.36 13.36 -9.96
CA LEU A 80 12.24 12.70 -11.26
C LEU A 80 13.24 11.56 -11.31
N VAL A 81 12.78 10.35 -11.56
CA VAL A 81 13.64 9.21 -11.87
C VAL A 81 13.62 9.02 -13.37
N LEU A 82 14.78 9.25 -14.01
CA LEU A 82 14.95 9.15 -15.45
C LEU A 82 15.95 8.04 -15.77
N GLY A 83 15.64 7.28 -16.79
CA GLY A 83 16.45 6.14 -17.21
C GLY A 83 16.15 5.73 -18.64
N ALA A 84 16.80 4.65 -19.06
CA ALA A 84 16.50 3.97 -20.30
C ALA A 84 16.49 2.46 -20.11
N SER A 85 15.93 1.73 -21.09
CA SER A 85 15.97 0.27 -21.09
C SER A 85 17.42 -0.26 -21.09
N PRO A 86 17.68 -1.42 -20.47
CA PRO A 86 19.02 -2.03 -20.46
C PRO A 86 19.65 -2.18 -21.84
N GLU A 87 18.85 -2.45 -22.87
CA GLU A 87 19.29 -2.60 -24.26
C GLU A 87 19.95 -1.35 -24.85
N TYR A 88 19.74 -0.18 -24.24
CA TYR A 88 20.46 1.02 -24.62
C TYR A 88 21.85 1.05 -24.02
N PHE A 89 21.99 0.77 -22.75
CA PHE A 89 23.27 0.88 -22.04
C PHE A 89 24.22 -0.28 -22.32
N ARG A 90 23.69 -1.47 -22.67
CA ARG A 90 24.43 -2.72 -22.91
C ARG A 90 23.74 -3.55 -24.00
N PRO A 91 23.87 -3.15 -25.27
CA PRO A 91 23.11 -3.75 -26.37
C PRO A 91 23.49 -5.21 -26.67
N THR A 92 24.71 -5.61 -26.35
CA THR A 92 25.21 -6.98 -26.59
C THR A 92 24.79 -7.95 -25.48
N GLU A 93 24.65 -7.48 -24.23
CA GLU A 93 24.32 -8.29 -23.06
C GLU A 93 23.25 -7.56 -22.18
N PRO A 94 22.03 -7.29 -22.69
CA PRO A 94 21.01 -6.51 -21.97
C PRO A 94 20.69 -7.06 -20.58
N GLU A 95 20.88 -8.36 -20.43
CA GLU A 95 20.53 -9.12 -19.23
C GLU A 95 21.60 -9.04 -18.13
N LYS A 96 22.81 -8.61 -18.47
CA LYS A 96 23.92 -8.55 -17.53
C LYS A 96 23.72 -7.39 -16.54
N TRP A 97 23.39 -7.74 -15.33
CA TRP A 97 23.11 -6.79 -14.25
C TRP A 97 24.32 -5.88 -13.97
N GLY A 98 24.07 -4.59 -13.74
CA GLY A 98 25.10 -3.63 -13.36
C GLY A 98 26.12 -3.28 -14.46
N SER A 99 26.10 -3.94 -15.64
CA SER A 99 26.99 -3.60 -16.74
C SER A 99 26.43 -2.48 -17.61
N TYR A 100 27.33 -1.69 -18.21
CA TYR A 100 26.98 -0.61 -19.14
C TYR A 100 28.18 -0.20 -19.98
N GLU A 101 27.94 0.38 -21.16
CA GLU A 101 28.94 1.04 -21.99
C GLU A 101 29.03 2.50 -21.55
N GLN A 102 30.21 2.92 -21.05
CA GLN A 102 30.41 4.25 -20.48
C GLN A 102 30.06 5.37 -21.46
N GLU A 103 30.42 5.24 -22.73
CA GLU A 103 30.10 6.24 -23.74
C GLU A 103 28.60 6.47 -23.89
N ARG A 104 27.80 5.41 -23.81
CA ARG A 104 26.34 5.51 -23.87
C ARG A 104 25.75 6.18 -22.62
N VAL A 105 26.33 5.91 -21.47
CA VAL A 105 25.95 6.60 -20.23
C VAL A 105 26.25 8.08 -20.36
N ASP A 106 27.40 8.46 -20.82
CA ASP A 106 27.83 9.87 -20.96
C ASP A 106 26.94 10.64 -21.95
N GLN A 107 26.66 10.06 -23.12
CA GLN A 107 25.76 10.65 -24.12
C GLN A 107 24.35 10.83 -23.55
N TRP A 108 23.80 9.82 -22.88
CA TRP A 108 22.49 9.85 -22.28
C TRP A 108 22.40 10.84 -21.11
N LEU A 109 23.41 10.86 -20.22
CA LEU A 109 23.51 11.79 -19.09
C LEU A 109 23.50 13.24 -19.59
N LYS A 110 24.30 13.55 -20.61
CA LYS A 110 24.35 14.86 -21.24
C LYS A 110 22.97 15.28 -21.77
N ALA A 111 22.35 14.46 -22.60
CA ALA A 111 21.04 14.77 -23.21
C ALA A 111 19.95 14.91 -22.14
N THR A 112 19.99 14.09 -21.09
CA THR A 112 19.02 14.14 -19.98
C THR A 112 19.19 15.39 -19.12
N THR A 113 20.43 15.79 -18.83
CA THR A 113 20.73 17.02 -18.08
C THR A 113 20.31 18.25 -18.86
N GLU A 114 20.63 18.33 -20.14
CA GLU A 114 20.20 19.41 -21.04
C GLU A 114 18.67 19.51 -21.13
N PHE A 115 17.96 18.37 -21.18
CA PHE A 115 16.50 18.33 -21.12
C PHE A 115 15.97 18.94 -19.83
N LEU A 116 16.51 18.55 -18.67
CA LEU A 116 16.10 19.06 -17.38
C LEU A 116 16.34 20.57 -17.27
N GLU A 117 17.51 21.05 -17.70
CA GLU A 117 17.82 22.47 -17.69
C GLU A 117 16.93 23.28 -18.63
N LYS A 118 16.65 22.80 -19.82
CA LYS A 118 15.76 23.43 -20.80
C LYS A 118 14.32 23.50 -20.28
N LYS A 119 13.84 22.40 -19.66
CA LYS A 119 12.45 22.31 -19.23
C LYS A 119 12.16 23.09 -17.94
N TYR A 120 13.02 22.98 -16.96
CA TYR A 120 12.77 23.56 -15.62
C TYR A 120 13.61 24.79 -15.32
N GLY A 121 14.74 24.96 -16.00
CA GLY A 121 15.73 25.99 -15.70
C GLY A 121 16.60 25.66 -14.49
N LYS A 122 17.88 26.04 -14.55
CA LYS A 122 18.87 25.73 -13.51
C LYS A 122 18.46 26.15 -12.09
N ALA A 123 17.72 27.25 -11.97
CA ALA A 123 17.25 27.75 -10.67
C ALA A 123 16.30 26.80 -9.93
N ARG A 124 15.53 25.96 -10.66
CA ARG A 124 14.61 24.99 -10.06
C ARG A 124 15.24 23.63 -9.82
N ILE A 125 16.36 23.32 -10.47
CA ILE A 125 17.07 22.04 -10.28
C ILE A 125 17.85 22.16 -8.98
N VAL A 126 17.48 21.32 -8.00
CA VAL A 126 18.13 21.27 -6.68
C VAL A 126 19.35 20.41 -6.74
N GLU A 127 19.18 19.17 -7.20
CA GLU A 127 20.24 18.18 -7.33
C GLU A 127 19.94 17.20 -8.47
N ILE A 128 21.00 16.62 -9.02
CA ILE A 128 20.98 15.50 -9.95
C ILE A 128 22.00 14.49 -9.45
N VAL A 129 21.57 13.26 -9.21
CA VAL A 129 22.42 12.13 -8.79
C VAL A 129 22.31 11.04 -9.82
N LEU A 130 23.45 10.59 -10.34
CA LEU A 130 23.57 9.46 -11.24
C LEU A 130 23.90 8.20 -10.44
N HIS A 131 23.09 7.17 -10.59
CA HIS A 131 23.32 5.84 -10.02
C HIS A 131 23.81 4.88 -11.10
N LEU A 132 24.98 4.29 -10.87
CA LEU A 132 25.60 3.26 -11.68
C LEU A 132 25.77 1.94 -10.90
N ASP A 133 25.39 1.94 -9.65
CA ASP A 133 25.51 0.85 -8.67
C ASP A 133 24.26 -0.04 -8.60
N GLU A 134 23.29 0.19 -9.48
CA GLU A 134 22.07 -0.61 -9.56
C GLU A 134 22.00 -1.39 -10.90
N ALA A 135 20.92 -2.15 -11.08
CA ALA A 135 20.71 -2.99 -12.25
C ALA A 135 20.90 -2.27 -13.60
N THR A 136 20.54 -0.99 -13.67
CA THR A 136 20.60 -0.19 -14.89
C THR A 136 20.85 1.27 -14.56
N PRO A 137 21.75 1.98 -15.25
CA PRO A 137 22.01 3.40 -15.04
C PRO A 137 20.74 4.24 -15.04
N HIS A 138 20.58 5.12 -14.05
CA HIS A 138 19.46 6.06 -13.95
C HIS A 138 19.83 7.30 -13.14
N ILE A 139 19.02 8.34 -13.29
CA ILE A 139 19.22 9.62 -12.61
C ILE A 139 18.05 9.85 -11.65
N HIS A 140 18.38 10.35 -10.48
CA HIS A 140 17.46 11.02 -9.54
C HIS A 140 17.68 12.53 -9.65
N ALA A 141 16.68 13.27 -10.10
CA ALA A 141 16.71 14.72 -10.17
C ALA A 141 15.62 15.34 -9.30
N VAL A 142 16.01 16.20 -8.38
CA VAL A 142 15.05 16.91 -7.51
C VAL A 142 14.80 18.29 -8.07
N ILE A 143 13.53 18.59 -8.34
CA ILE A 143 13.07 19.86 -8.94
C ILE A 143 12.16 20.60 -7.95
N LEU A 144 12.41 21.89 -7.73
CA LEU A 144 11.47 22.77 -7.01
C LEU A 144 10.22 23.02 -7.86
N PRO A 145 9.02 22.72 -7.34
CA PRO A 145 7.78 22.95 -8.07
C PRO A 145 7.31 24.42 -7.96
N VAL A 146 8.21 25.38 -8.24
CA VAL A 146 7.92 26.81 -8.17
C VAL A 146 7.29 27.26 -9.48
N VAL A 147 6.09 27.83 -9.40
CA VAL A 147 5.37 28.43 -10.54
C VAL A 147 5.06 29.91 -10.28
N LYS A 148 4.99 30.68 -11.36
CA LYS A 148 4.52 32.05 -11.29
C LYS A 148 3.00 32.08 -11.30
N LYS A 149 2.38 32.79 -10.36
CA LYS A 149 0.92 32.98 -10.29
C LYS A 149 0.55 34.43 -10.11
N THR A 150 -0.47 34.87 -10.84
CA THR A 150 -1.11 36.14 -10.61
C THR A 150 -2.22 35.98 -9.59
N LYS A 151 -2.16 36.72 -8.50
CA LYS A 151 -3.13 36.70 -7.40
C LYS A 151 -3.82 38.04 -7.27
N ASN A 152 -5.07 38.02 -6.81
CA ASN A 152 -5.79 39.24 -6.47
C ASN A 152 -5.33 39.70 -5.07
N LYS A 153 -5.08 41.03 -4.94
CA LYS A 153 -4.88 41.63 -3.62
C LYS A 153 -6.20 41.59 -2.85
N ARG A 154 -6.12 41.38 -1.55
CA ARG A 154 -7.29 41.43 -0.67
C ARG A 154 -7.86 42.83 -0.70
N ARG A 155 -9.16 42.96 -1.01
CA ARG A 155 -9.87 44.26 -1.00
C ARG A 155 -10.18 44.69 0.43
N THR A 156 -10.11 46.00 0.69
CA THR A 156 -10.60 46.58 1.95
C THR A 156 -12.14 46.53 1.99
N LYS A 157 -12.71 46.73 3.19
CA LYS A 157 -14.19 46.77 3.34
C LYS A 157 -14.80 47.87 2.44
N GLU A 158 -14.16 49.01 2.34
CA GLU A 158 -14.60 50.13 1.49
C GLU A 158 -14.54 49.78 0.00
N GLN A 159 -13.46 49.13 -0.43
CA GLN A 159 -13.31 48.68 -1.82
C GLN A 159 -14.37 47.61 -2.19
N ILE A 160 -14.76 46.79 -1.24
CA ILE A 160 -15.83 45.80 -1.43
C ILE A 160 -17.16 46.54 -1.56
N LYS A 161 -17.44 47.50 -0.66
CA LYS A 161 -18.69 48.30 -0.67
C LYS A 161 -18.84 49.10 -1.95
N ASN A 162 -17.75 49.64 -2.50
CA ASN A 162 -17.72 50.45 -3.71
C ASN A 162 -17.49 49.63 -4.99
N GLU A 163 -17.62 48.31 -4.93
CA GLU A 163 -17.45 47.32 -6.04
C GLU A 163 -16.14 47.49 -6.83
N VAL A 164 -15.09 48.01 -6.23
CA VAL A 164 -13.79 48.22 -6.87
C VAL A 164 -13.17 46.85 -7.18
N LYS A 165 -12.75 46.64 -8.44
CA LYS A 165 -12.04 45.43 -8.85
C LYS A 165 -10.75 45.25 -8.05
N ALA A 166 -10.47 44.04 -7.59
CA ALA A 166 -9.22 43.72 -6.91
C ALA A 166 -8.03 43.96 -7.85
N SER A 167 -7.03 44.69 -7.38
CA SER A 167 -5.75 44.78 -8.09
C SER A 167 -5.03 43.45 -8.02
N THR A 168 -4.27 43.09 -9.06
CA THR A 168 -3.52 41.85 -9.15
C THR A 168 -2.04 42.07 -8.86
N TYR A 169 -1.37 41.04 -8.41
CA TYR A 169 0.09 40.97 -8.29
C TYR A 169 0.58 39.59 -8.69
N THR A 170 1.79 39.53 -9.23
CA THR A 170 2.41 38.26 -9.62
C THR A 170 3.41 37.84 -8.55
N THR A 171 3.38 36.61 -8.15
CA THR A 171 4.27 36.02 -7.15
C THR A 171 4.67 34.58 -7.56
N CYS A 172 5.72 34.08 -6.96
CA CYS A 172 6.07 32.66 -7.04
C CYS A 172 5.35 31.86 -5.94
N THR A 173 4.97 30.63 -6.22
CA THR A 173 4.33 29.73 -5.26
C THR A 173 4.74 28.29 -5.56
N LEU A 174 4.86 27.47 -4.52
CA LEU A 174 5.03 26.02 -4.69
C LEU A 174 3.71 25.40 -5.16
N ASP A 175 3.69 24.85 -6.36
CA ASP A 175 2.50 24.22 -6.93
C ASP A 175 2.84 22.98 -7.77
N ALA A 176 3.21 21.92 -7.06
CA ALA A 176 3.46 20.63 -7.66
C ALA A 176 2.19 20.01 -8.30
N LYS A 177 0.98 20.46 -7.90
CA LYS A 177 -0.27 19.93 -8.46
C LYS A 177 -0.44 20.41 -9.91
N THR A 178 -0.24 21.70 -10.17
CA THR A 178 -0.35 22.27 -11.52
C THR A 178 0.84 21.88 -12.39
N MET A 179 2.08 21.90 -11.84
CA MET A 179 3.28 21.59 -12.63
C MET A 179 3.30 20.12 -13.10
N PHE A 180 2.73 19.20 -12.32
CA PHE A 180 2.71 17.75 -12.56
C PHE A 180 1.29 17.20 -12.47
N ASP A 181 0.35 17.83 -13.18
CA ASP A 181 -0.99 17.29 -13.40
C ASP A 181 -0.95 16.15 -14.44
N PRO A 182 -2.03 15.38 -14.62
CA PRO A 182 -2.04 14.24 -15.54
C PRO A 182 -1.64 14.59 -16.97
N GLU A 183 -2.05 15.77 -17.47
CA GLU A 183 -1.72 16.22 -18.83
C GLU A 183 -0.23 16.54 -18.95
N ASN A 184 0.30 17.29 -17.98
CA ASN A 184 1.72 17.63 -17.92
C ASN A 184 2.62 16.41 -17.72
N LEU A 185 2.14 15.36 -17.02
CA LEU A 185 2.87 14.08 -16.91
C LEU A 185 2.96 13.35 -18.26
N VAL A 186 1.88 13.35 -19.04
CA VAL A 186 1.90 12.78 -20.41
C VAL A 186 2.85 13.56 -21.31
N LYS A 187 2.82 14.90 -21.23
CA LYS A 187 3.74 15.79 -21.96
C LYS A 187 5.19 15.57 -21.54
N LEU A 188 5.46 15.46 -20.22
CA LEU A 188 6.80 15.21 -19.70
C LEU A 188 7.43 13.96 -20.30
N GLN A 189 6.70 12.84 -20.30
CA GLN A 189 7.18 11.58 -20.89
C GLN A 189 7.44 11.72 -22.40
N THR A 190 6.60 12.46 -23.11
CA THR A 190 6.74 12.68 -24.55
C THR A 190 7.96 13.55 -24.86
N GLU A 191 8.10 14.67 -24.17
CA GLU A 191 9.19 15.62 -24.36
C GLU A 191 10.55 15.03 -23.96
N TYR A 192 10.57 14.23 -22.87
CA TYR A 192 11.78 13.51 -22.48
C TYR A 192 12.19 12.50 -23.55
N ALA A 193 11.26 11.67 -24.03
CA ALA A 193 11.58 10.71 -25.08
C ALA A 193 12.08 11.40 -26.37
N GLN A 194 11.49 12.55 -26.76
CA GLN A 194 11.95 13.34 -27.89
C GLN A 194 13.38 13.89 -27.69
N SER A 195 13.71 14.29 -26.46
CA SER A 195 15.06 14.82 -26.17
C SER A 195 16.18 13.77 -26.29
N VAL A 196 15.84 12.48 -26.12
CA VAL A 196 16.79 11.35 -26.21
C VAL A 196 16.57 10.47 -27.46
N GLU A 197 15.70 10.88 -28.38
CA GLU A 197 15.36 10.13 -29.60
C GLU A 197 16.57 9.94 -30.53
N HIS A 198 17.44 10.95 -30.59
CA HIS A 198 18.69 10.88 -31.36
C HIS A 198 19.66 9.81 -30.87
N LEU A 199 19.47 9.30 -29.65
CA LEU A 199 20.21 8.16 -29.08
C LEU A 199 19.55 6.81 -29.40
N GLY A 200 18.48 6.79 -30.22
CA GLY A 200 17.73 5.57 -30.53
C GLY A 200 16.72 5.14 -29.44
N LEU A 201 16.49 5.99 -28.45
CA LEU A 201 15.50 5.75 -27.40
C LEU A 201 14.11 6.15 -27.85
N LYS A 202 13.12 5.31 -27.59
CA LYS A 202 11.72 5.54 -27.96
C LYS A 202 10.86 5.81 -26.73
N ARG A 203 9.77 6.51 -26.96
CA ARG A 203 8.73 6.68 -25.92
C ARG A 203 8.04 5.34 -25.64
N GLY A 204 7.83 5.03 -24.36
CA GLY A 204 6.98 3.91 -23.97
C GLY A 204 5.51 4.06 -24.46
N LEU A 205 4.76 2.98 -24.44
CA LEU A 205 3.38 2.93 -24.90
C LEU A 205 2.49 3.91 -24.13
N ARG A 206 1.72 4.74 -24.88
CA ARG A 206 0.72 5.63 -24.28
C ARG A 206 -0.44 4.80 -23.73
N GLY A 207 -0.93 5.16 -22.54
CA GLY A 207 -2.05 4.48 -21.92
C GLY A 207 -1.76 3.04 -21.45
N SER A 208 -0.47 2.68 -21.34
CA SER A 208 -0.07 1.39 -20.75
C SER A 208 -0.73 1.19 -19.40
N LYS A 209 -1.39 0.04 -19.20
CA LYS A 209 -1.98 -0.36 -17.91
C LYS A 209 -0.93 -0.98 -16.95
N ALA A 210 0.32 -1.07 -17.38
CA ALA A 210 1.41 -1.58 -16.56
C ALA A 210 1.56 -0.71 -15.30
N LYS A 211 1.37 -1.32 -14.15
CA LYS A 211 1.58 -0.67 -12.85
C LYS A 211 3.03 -0.85 -12.42
N HIS A 212 3.65 0.25 -12.00
CA HIS A 212 4.94 0.18 -11.35
C HIS A 212 4.82 -0.61 -10.05
N LYS A 213 5.56 -1.72 -9.95
CA LYS A 213 5.76 -2.41 -8.66
C LYS A 213 6.92 -1.71 -7.95
N LYS A 214 6.72 -1.31 -6.71
CA LYS A 214 7.83 -0.74 -5.91
C LYS A 214 8.92 -1.80 -5.77
N VAL A 215 10.15 -1.41 -6.09
CA VAL A 215 11.35 -2.28 -5.94
C VAL A 215 11.43 -2.81 -4.51
N GLN A 216 11.15 -1.98 -3.51
CA GLN A 216 11.07 -2.37 -2.11
C GLN A 216 10.07 -3.50 -1.82
N SER A 217 8.91 -3.52 -2.51
CA SER A 217 7.95 -4.62 -2.39
C SER A 217 8.48 -5.91 -3.02
N TYR A 218 9.28 -5.79 -4.06
CA TYR A 218 9.92 -6.91 -4.74
C TYR A 218 11.05 -7.50 -3.87
N TYR A 219 11.98 -6.66 -3.41
CA TYR A 219 13.07 -7.13 -2.55
C TYR A 219 12.63 -7.52 -1.14
N GLY A 220 11.61 -6.88 -0.60
CA GLY A 220 10.96 -7.33 0.63
C GLY A 220 10.35 -8.73 0.52
N LEU A 221 10.05 -9.18 -0.70
CA LEU A 221 9.59 -10.54 -0.98
C LEU A 221 10.77 -11.50 -1.23
N VAL A 222 11.81 -11.02 -1.91
CA VAL A 222 13.01 -11.81 -2.25
C VAL A 222 13.91 -12.02 -1.04
N ASN A 223 14.05 -11.00 -0.19
CA ASN A 223 14.87 -11.02 1.03
C ASN A 223 14.04 -11.28 2.30
N ALA A 224 12.75 -11.64 2.16
CA ALA A 224 12.04 -12.22 3.30
C ALA A 224 12.93 -13.34 3.86
N PRO A 225 13.27 -13.29 5.16
CA PRO A 225 14.10 -14.31 5.77
C PRO A 225 13.55 -15.66 5.35
N GLU A 226 14.43 -16.53 4.88
CA GLU A 226 14.11 -17.85 4.36
C GLU A 226 12.96 -18.43 5.16
N ILE A 227 11.90 -18.82 4.44
CA ILE A 227 10.73 -19.46 5.04
C ILE A 227 11.13 -20.91 5.40
N GLU A 228 12.34 -21.08 5.92
CA GLU A 228 12.82 -22.31 6.53
C GLU A 228 12.26 -22.56 7.92
N LYS A 229 11.72 -21.56 8.57
CA LYS A 229 10.90 -21.82 9.73
C LYS A 229 9.58 -22.33 9.18
N SER A 230 9.49 -23.67 9.11
CA SER A 230 8.23 -24.38 9.00
C SER A 230 7.15 -23.51 9.60
N TYR A 231 6.33 -22.88 8.75
CA TYR A 231 5.05 -22.39 9.22
C TYR A 231 4.30 -23.65 9.60
N GLU A 232 4.53 -24.11 10.83
CA GLU A 232 3.62 -24.98 11.48
C GLU A 232 2.28 -24.27 11.37
N ILE A 233 1.46 -24.70 10.43
CA ILE A 233 0.09 -24.24 10.33
C ILE A 233 -0.55 -24.79 11.61
N ARG A 234 -0.41 -24.02 12.69
CA ARG A 234 -1.19 -24.26 13.88
C ARG A 234 -2.60 -23.90 13.47
N TYR A 235 -3.36 -24.93 13.11
CA TYR A 235 -4.81 -24.78 13.01
C TYR A 235 -5.24 -24.05 14.28
N PRO A 236 -6.02 -22.96 14.18
CA PRO A 236 -6.59 -22.39 15.37
C PRO A 236 -7.31 -23.56 16.06
N THR A 237 -6.81 -23.96 17.22
CA THR A 237 -7.54 -24.90 18.05
C THR A 237 -8.83 -24.17 18.32
N ILE A 238 -9.91 -24.57 17.64
CA ILE A 238 -11.24 -24.09 17.95
C ILE A 238 -11.42 -24.53 19.38
N GLU A 239 -11.30 -23.57 20.30
CA GLU A 239 -11.55 -23.84 21.71
C GLU A 239 -12.92 -24.52 21.72
N LYS A 240 -12.95 -25.76 22.17
CA LYS A 240 -14.23 -26.44 22.33
C LYS A 240 -15.11 -25.48 23.10
N PRO A 241 -16.31 -25.18 22.62
CA PRO A 241 -17.24 -24.35 23.39
C PRO A 241 -17.23 -24.93 24.80
N PRO A 242 -17.16 -24.08 25.84
CA PRO A 242 -17.13 -24.58 27.22
C PRO A 242 -18.19 -25.65 27.34
N VAL A 243 -17.78 -26.86 27.78
CA VAL A 243 -18.65 -28.02 27.85
C VAL A 243 -19.87 -27.55 28.62
N PHE A 244 -21.00 -27.42 27.94
CA PHE A 244 -22.24 -26.99 28.53
C PHE A 244 -22.70 -28.08 29.49
N ASN A 245 -22.32 -27.99 30.76
CA ASN A 245 -22.97 -28.75 31.79
C ASN A 245 -24.44 -28.26 31.84
N LYS A 246 -25.37 -29.21 31.82
CA LYS A 246 -26.83 -28.93 31.90
C LYS A 246 -27.22 -27.96 33.04
N GLU A 247 -26.37 -27.87 34.06
CA GLU A 247 -26.58 -27.03 35.25
C GLU A 247 -26.24 -25.53 35.04
N ASN A 248 -25.54 -25.17 33.95
CA ASN A 248 -25.10 -23.79 33.69
C ASN A 248 -25.87 -23.05 32.59
N TRP A 249 -27.03 -23.50 32.23
CA TRP A 249 -27.89 -22.87 31.20
C TRP A 249 -28.55 -21.57 31.63
N VAL A 250 -28.45 -21.21 32.90
CA VAL A 250 -29.00 -19.97 33.42
C VAL A 250 -28.06 -18.82 33.07
N GLY A 251 -28.38 -18.09 31.99
CA GLY A 251 -27.70 -16.84 31.58
C GLY A 251 -26.95 -16.83 30.27
N LEU A 252 -27.03 -17.88 29.45
CA LEU A 252 -26.56 -17.86 28.06
C LEU A 252 -27.65 -17.28 27.16
N THR A 253 -27.51 -16.02 26.81
CA THR A 253 -28.34 -15.39 25.79
C THR A 253 -27.78 -15.73 24.40
N GLN A 254 -28.63 -15.80 23.39
CA GLN A 254 -28.28 -15.98 21.99
C GLN A 254 -27.15 -15.01 21.55
N GLU A 255 -27.17 -13.78 22.10
CA GLU A 255 -26.09 -12.80 21.87
C GLU A 255 -24.72 -13.23 22.35
N LYS A 256 -24.60 -13.93 23.47
CA LYS A 256 -23.32 -14.42 24.00
C LYS A 256 -22.77 -15.58 23.15
N VAL A 257 -23.66 -16.45 22.66
CA VAL A 257 -23.29 -17.54 21.74
C VAL A 257 -22.85 -16.96 20.40
N ASN A 258 -23.60 -16.03 19.82
CA ASN A 258 -23.26 -15.37 18.57
C ASN A 258 -21.94 -14.61 18.71
N SER A 259 -21.71 -13.87 19.80
CA SER A 259 -20.44 -13.17 20.05
C SER A 259 -19.24 -14.12 20.16
N PHE A 260 -19.42 -15.32 20.70
CA PHE A 260 -18.37 -16.34 20.75
C PHE A 260 -18.08 -16.88 19.35
N ILE A 261 -19.11 -17.20 18.58
CA ILE A 261 -18.99 -17.67 17.19
C ILE A 261 -18.31 -16.62 16.33
N ASP A 262 -18.74 -15.37 16.40
CA ASP A 262 -18.15 -14.26 15.66
C ASP A 262 -16.65 -14.09 15.96
N LYS A 263 -16.26 -14.23 17.24
CA LYS A 263 -14.83 -14.18 17.63
C LYS A 263 -14.00 -15.32 17.05
N GLN A 264 -14.54 -16.54 16.97
CA GLN A 264 -13.84 -17.68 16.38
C GLN A 264 -13.76 -17.53 14.86
N LEU A 265 -14.85 -17.10 14.24
CA LEU A 265 -14.91 -16.80 12.80
C LEU A 265 -13.92 -15.70 12.41
N ASP A 266 -13.84 -14.62 13.16
CA ASP A 266 -12.87 -13.53 12.95
C ASP A 266 -11.42 -14.01 13.03
N LYS A 267 -11.11 -14.90 13.99
CA LYS A 267 -9.79 -15.50 14.10
C LYS A 267 -9.46 -16.33 12.85
N ALA A 268 -10.38 -17.17 12.41
CA ALA A 268 -10.21 -18.01 11.21
C ALA A 268 -10.09 -17.17 9.93
N ILE A 269 -10.91 -16.15 9.77
CA ILE A 269 -10.86 -15.22 8.63
C ILE A 269 -9.53 -14.46 8.60
N LYS A 270 -9.05 -13.96 9.74
CA LYS A 270 -7.75 -13.27 9.82
C LYS A 270 -6.60 -14.20 9.41
N GLN A 271 -6.65 -15.46 9.80
CA GLN A 271 -5.63 -16.45 9.46
C GLN A 271 -5.69 -16.85 7.98
N ALA A 272 -6.88 -17.08 7.43
CA ALA A 272 -7.10 -17.34 6.02
C ALA A 272 -6.65 -16.16 5.14
N ASN A 273 -6.94 -14.93 5.54
CA ASN A 273 -6.47 -13.73 4.84
C ASN A 273 -4.95 -13.57 4.87
N LYS A 274 -4.30 -13.97 5.96
CA LYS A 274 -2.83 -13.98 6.06
C LYS A 274 -2.20 -15.01 5.12
N LEU A 275 -2.76 -16.20 5.05
CA LEU A 275 -2.32 -17.26 4.13
C LEU A 275 -2.57 -16.88 2.67
N LYS A 276 -3.73 -16.31 2.36
CA LYS A 276 -4.05 -15.79 1.03
C LYS A 276 -3.04 -14.71 0.60
N LYS A 277 -2.73 -13.76 1.47
CA LYS A 277 -1.73 -12.73 1.18
C LYS A 277 -0.35 -13.32 0.93
N LEU A 278 0.03 -14.36 1.65
CA LEU A 278 1.28 -15.08 1.45
C LEU A 278 1.28 -15.80 0.09
N ALA A 279 0.22 -16.53 -0.25
CA ALA A 279 0.07 -17.19 -1.55
C ALA A 279 0.07 -16.20 -2.72
N ASP A 280 -0.65 -15.07 -2.60
CA ASP A 280 -0.66 -14.00 -3.61
C ASP A 280 0.75 -13.39 -3.79
N ASN A 281 1.53 -13.27 -2.71
CA ASN A 281 2.91 -12.81 -2.76
C ASN A 281 3.82 -13.81 -3.49
N TYR A 282 3.71 -15.10 -3.20
CA TYR A 282 4.48 -16.14 -3.90
C TYR A 282 4.11 -16.22 -5.38
N LYS A 283 2.83 -16.13 -5.70
CA LYS A 283 2.37 -16.07 -7.09
C LYS A 283 2.92 -14.85 -7.81
N ALA A 284 2.93 -13.69 -7.17
CA ALA A 284 3.49 -12.46 -7.73
C ALA A 284 5.01 -12.56 -7.95
N LEU A 285 5.74 -13.24 -7.04
CA LEU A 285 7.17 -13.54 -7.20
C LEU A 285 7.41 -14.46 -8.39
N TYR A 286 6.68 -15.56 -8.46
CA TYR A 286 6.77 -16.51 -9.57
C TYR A 286 6.52 -15.84 -10.93
N GLU A 287 5.45 -15.07 -11.07
CA GLU A 287 5.12 -14.35 -12.31
C GLU A 287 6.19 -13.26 -12.64
N ALA A 288 6.74 -12.60 -11.64
CA ALA A 288 7.81 -11.63 -11.83
C ALA A 288 9.10 -12.31 -12.30
N GLU A 289 9.42 -13.47 -11.76
CA GLU A 289 10.60 -14.25 -12.12
C GLU A 289 10.45 -14.90 -13.51
N LYS A 290 9.29 -15.44 -13.83
CA LYS A 290 8.97 -15.97 -15.16
C LYS A 290 9.12 -14.92 -16.28
N GLN A 291 8.85 -13.63 -15.98
CA GLN A 291 9.05 -12.52 -16.92
C GLN A 291 10.50 -12.03 -17.02
N ARG A 292 11.38 -12.47 -16.14
CA ARG A 292 12.76 -11.99 -16.00
C ARG A 292 13.81 -13.05 -16.31
N THR A 293 13.51 -13.99 -17.14
CA THR A 293 14.30 -15.23 -17.37
C THR A 293 15.79 -15.05 -17.62
N ALA A 294 16.31 -13.85 -17.84
CA ALA A 294 17.71 -13.66 -18.16
C ALA A 294 18.57 -12.92 -17.12
N GLY A 295 17.98 -12.02 -16.30
CA GLY A 295 18.74 -11.22 -15.32
C GLY A 295 19.09 -11.91 -13.99
N TYR A 296 18.57 -13.13 -13.74
CA TYR A 296 18.64 -13.77 -12.44
C TYR A 296 19.69 -14.85 -12.25
N TRP A 297 20.44 -15.15 -13.30
CA TRP A 297 21.54 -16.11 -13.23
C TRP A 297 22.57 -15.78 -12.15
N HIS A 298 22.68 -14.48 -11.82
CA HIS A 298 23.60 -14.04 -10.77
C HIS A 298 23.20 -14.54 -9.37
N LYS A 299 21.90 -14.64 -9.07
CA LYS A 299 21.39 -15.09 -7.77
C LYS A 299 21.37 -16.62 -7.64
N PHE A 300 21.08 -17.32 -8.73
CA PHE A 300 20.93 -18.78 -8.73
C PHE A 300 22.14 -19.52 -9.29
N GLY A 301 23.12 -18.79 -9.83
CA GLY A 301 24.37 -19.36 -10.38
C GLY A 301 24.20 -20.11 -11.70
N SER A 302 23.02 -20.63 -12.03
CA SER A 302 22.73 -21.27 -13.31
C SER A 302 21.24 -21.29 -13.64
N PRO A 303 20.88 -21.49 -14.95
CA PRO A 303 19.51 -21.69 -15.40
C PRO A 303 18.79 -22.84 -14.67
N GLU A 304 19.51 -23.94 -14.47
CA GLU A 304 18.97 -25.16 -13.85
C GLU A 304 18.60 -24.90 -12.39
N ASN A 305 19.44 -24.18 -11.64
CA ASN A 305 19.17 -23.82 -10.26
C ASN A 305 17.96 -22.88 -10.13
N ALA A 306 17.84 -21.92 -11.05
CA ALA A 306 16.67 -21.07 -11.10
C ALA A 306 15.39 -21.86 -11.38
N GLN A 307 15.44 -22.77 -12.36
CA GLN A 307 14.31 -23.65 -12.68
C GLN A 307 13.91 -24.52 -11.50
N LYS A 308 14.86 -25.10 -10.77
CA LYS A 308 14.62 -25.88 -9.58
C LYS A 308 13.93 -25.05 -8.48
N ALA A 309 14.43 -23.85 -8.22
CA ALA A 309 13.82 -22.93 -7.24
C ALA A 309 12.39 -22.52 -7.62
N PHE A 310 12.11 -22.35 -8.93
CA PHE A 310 10.75 -22.09 -9.41
C PHE A 310 9.82 -23.28 -9.17
N THR A 311 10.25 -24.48 -9.50
CA THR A 311 9.45 -25.69 -9.28
C THR A 311 9.12 -25.88 -7.80
N GLU A 312 10.09 -25.68 -6.91
CA GLU A 312 9.88 -25.74 -5.46
C GLU A 312 8.90 -24.66 -4.97
N LEU A 313 8.90 -23.48 -5.57
CA LEU A 313 7.95 -22.41 -5.26
C LEU A 313 6.54 -22.73 -5.76
N GLU A 314 6.41 -23.29 -6.96
CA GLU A 314 5.12 -23.74 -7.51
C GLU A 314 4.49 -24.84 -6.63
N GLU A 315 5.28 -25.80 -6.18
CA GLU A 315 4.81 -26.84 -5.26
C GLU A 315 4.33 -26.25 -3.94
N LYS A 316 5.09 -25.33 -3.34
CA LYS A 316 4.69 -24.63 -2.11
C LYS A 316 3.41 -23.81 -2.27
N VAL A 317 3.24 -23.10 -3.39
CA VAL A 317 2.01 -22.34 -3.69
C VAL A 317 0.82 -23.29 -3.84
N THR A 318 1.03 -24.42 -4.53
CA THR A 318 -0.02 -25.42 -4.74
C THR A 318 -0.45 -26.06 -3.42
N ASP A 319 0.49 -26.36 -2.54
CA ASP A 319 0.21 -26.96 -1.23
C ASP A 319 -0.51 -25.98 -0.29
N GLN A 320 -0.12 -24.71 -0.34
CA GLN A 320 -0.82 -23.65 0.38
C GLN A 320 -2.24 -23.42 -0.13
N GLN A 321 -2.47 -23.56 -1.43
CA GLN A 321 -3.82 -23.47 -2.01
C GLN A 321 -4.70 -24.62 -1.51
N LYS A 322 -4.18 -25.85 -1.50
CA LYS A 322 -4.88 -27.00 -0.94
C LYS A 322 -5.25 -26.79 0.53
N THR A 323 -4.31 -26.25 1.30
CA THR A 323 -4.55 -25.94 2.72
C THR A 323 -5.64 -24.88 2.90
N LEU A 324 -5.67 -23.85 2.06
CA LEU A 324 -6.73 -22.85 2.03
C LEU A 324 -8.10 -23.46 1.72
N ASP A 325 -8.14 -24.37 0.79
CA ASP A 325 -9.39 -25.04 0.39
C ASP A 325 -9.91 -25.96 1.49
N VAL A 326 -9.03 -26.65 2.24
CA VAL A 326 -9.40 -27.41 3.44
C VAL A 326 -9.95 -26.49 4.53
N ILE A 327 -9.29 -25.38 4.83
CA ILE A 327 -9.76 -24.42 5.85
C ILE A 327 -11.13 -23.84 5.47
N LYS A 328 -11.38 -23.57 4.18
CA LYS A 328 -12.69 -23.11 3.69
C LYS A 328 -13.76 -24.19 3.87
N ALA A 329 -13.44 -25.43 3.53
CA ALA A 329 -14.36 -26.56 3.69
C ALA A 329 -14.72 -26.80 5.16
N ASP A 330 -13.71 -26.80 6.04
CA ASP A 330 -13.90 -26.97 7.50
C ASP A 330 -14.70 -25.81 8.10
N GLY A 331 -14.44 -24.57 7.65
CA GLY A 331 -15.20 -23.38 8.04
C GLY A 331 -16.67 -23.50 7.62
N GLN A 332 -16.95 -23.97 6.41
CA GLN A 332 -18.31 -24.17 5.92
C GLN A 332 -19.03 -25.30 6.68
N ASP A 333 -18.34 -26.41 6.97
CA ASP A 333 -18.91 -27.52 7.79
C ASP A 333 -19.20 -27.04 9.21
N PHE A 334 -18.31 -26.23 9.80
CA PHE A 334 -18.54 -25.61 11.11
C PHE A 334 -19.80 -24.71 11.10
N LEU A 335 -19.92 -23.82 10.09
CA LEU A 335 -21.10 -22.96 9.94
C LEU A 335 -22.39 -23.78 9.80
N ASN A 336 -22.36 -24.88 9.04
CA ASN A 336 -23.49 -25.77 8.89
C ASN A 336 -23.87 -26.49 10.21
N LYS A 337 -22.89 -26.87 11.02
CA LYS A 337 -23.11 -27.46 12.35
C LYS A 337 -23.72 -26.47 13.32
N VAL A 338 -23.23 -25.21 13.30
CA VAL A 338 -23.79 -24.13 14.11
C VAL A 338 -25.24 -23.83 13.72
N ALA A 339 -25.52 -23.71 12.43
CA ALA A 339 -26.88 -23.46 11.94
C ALA A 339 -27.88 -24.58 12.35
N ARG A 340 -27.42 -25.85 12.33
CA ARG A 340 -28.22 -26.99 12.81
C ARG A 340 -28.45 -26.96 14.34
N ALA A 341 -27.43 -26.54 15.10
CA ALA A 341 -27.53 -26.40 16.55
C ALA A 341 -28.48 -25.26 16.92
N ASP A 342 -28.43 -24.13 16.21
CA ASP A 342 -29.34 -23.00 16.39
C ASP A 342 -30.80 -23.40 16.10
N SER A 343 -31.04 -24.14 15.00
CA SER A 343 -32.40 -24.63 14.69
C SER A 343 -32.96 -25.50 15.81
N LYS A 344 -32.13 -26.42 16.33
CA LYS A 344 -32.51 -27.31 17.42
C LYS A 344 -32.81 -26.54 18.73
N LEU A 345 -32.01 -25.53 19.06
CA LEU A 345 -32.21 -24.65 20.20
C LEU A 345 -33.49 -23.80 20.09
N ILE A 346 -33.80 -23.34 18.89
CA ILE A 346 -35.04 -22.61 18.60
C ILE A 346 -36.26 -23.50 18.85
N ASP A 347 -36.21 -24.75 18.35
CA ASP A 347 -37.28 -25.72 18.54
C ASP A 347 -37.46 -26.10 20.04
N GLU A 348 -36.36 -26.31 20.78
CA GLU A 348 -36.40 -26.57 22.22
C GLU A 348 -36.97 -25.38 23.01
N ASN A 349 -36.55 -24.15 22.66
CA ASN A 349 -37.07 -22.93 23.27
C ASN A 349 -38.59 -22.74 22.99
N HIS A 350 -39.00 -23.03 21.74
CA HIS A 350 -40.43 -22.97 21.39
C HIS A 350 -41.28 -23.95 22.25
N ASN A 351 -40.80 -25.19 22.42
CA ASN A 351 -41.42 -26.18 23.25
C ASN A 351 -41.47 -25.78 24.75
N LEU A 352 -40.41 -25.14 25.26
CA LEU A 352 -40.38 -24.60 26.63
C LEU A 352 -41.33 -23.43 26.82
N ILE A 353 -41.51 -22.58 25.83
CA ILE A 353 -42.51 -21.47 25.88
C ILE A 353 -43.91 -22.05 25.92
N ILE A 354 -44.24 -23.08 25.13
CA ILE A 354 -45.56 -23.74 25.18
C ILE A 354 -45.78 -24.34 26.56
N LYS A 355 -44.83 -25.12 27.09
CA LYS A 355 -44.93 -25.70 28.42
C LYS A 355 -45.11 -24.68 29.53
N ASN A 356 -44.40 -23.57 29.47
CA ASN A 356 -44.55 -22.48 30.44
C ASN A 356 -45.96 -21.82 30.39
N ARG A 357 -46.56 -21.71 29.21
CA ARG A 357 -47.97 -21.23 29.07
C ARG A 357 -48.93 -22.22 29.71
N GLU A 358 -48.81 -23.51 29.41
CA GLU A 358 -49.64 -24.54 30.03
C GLU A 358 -49.54 -24.56 31.55
N LEU A 359 -48.34 -24.42 32.12
CA LEU A 359 -48.10 -24.32 33.56
C LEU A 359 -48.71 -23.05 34.16
N THR A 360 -48.69 -21.94 33.45
CA THR A 360 -49.30 -20.67 33.86
C THR A 360 -50.82 -20.84 33.95
N ASP A 361 -51.44 -21.37 32.89
CA ASP A 361 -52.89 -21.63 32.85
C ASP A 361 -53.33 -22.60 33.95
N LEU A 362 -52.53 -23.65 34.21
CA LEU A 362 -52.82 -24.59 35.30
C LEU A 362 -52.73 -23.91 36.68
N ASN A 363 -51.71 -23.07 36.89
CA ASN A 363 -51.56 -22.31 38.13
C ASN A 363 -52.71 -21.32 38.34
N GLU A 364 -53.25 -20.69 37.32
CA GLU A 364 -54.41 -19.81 37.40
C GLU A 364 -55.64 -20.61 37.76
N ARG A 365 -55.90 -21.77 37.16
CA ARG A 365 -57.00 -22.67 37.50
C ARG A 365 -56.91 -23.14 38.95
N LEU A 366 -55.73 -23.54 39.43
CA LEU A 366 -55.47 -23.96 40.80
C LEU A 366 -55.72 -22.82 41.78
N ARG A 367 -55.32 -21.59 41.46
CA ARG A 367 -55.59 -20.40 42.29
C ARG A 367 -57.10 -20.12 42.38
N ALA A 368 -57.82 -20.17 41.26
CA ALA A 368 -59.26 -20.00 41.21
C ALA A 368 -60.03 -21.07 42.07
N THR A 369 -59.55 -22.34 41.92
CA THR A 369 -60.11 -23.45 42.68
C THR A 369 -59.86 -23.29 44.20
N ASN A 370 -58.66 -22.94 44.62
CA ASN A 370 -58.28 -22.67 45.99
C ASN A 370 -59.08 -21.51 46.58
N GLN A 371 -59.29 -20.45 45.79
CA GLN A 371 -60.12 -19.29 46.24
C GLN A 371 -61.60 -19.67 46.43
N SER A 372 -62.14 -20.52 45.56
CA SER A 372 -63.46 -21.08 45.66
C SER A 372 -63.61 -21.93 46.90
N LEU A 373 -62.66 -22.84 47.19
CA LEU A 373 -62.62 -23.67 48.37
C LEU A 373 -62.54 -22.83 49.67
N THR A 374 -61.70 -21.80 49.69
CA THR A 374 -61.57 -20.89 50.84
C THR A 374 -62.85 -20.12 51.09
N ASN A 375 -63.52 -19.68 50.02
CA ASN A 375 -64.81 -19.02 50.13
C ASN A 375 -65.96 -19.96 50.65
N GLN A 376 -65.95 -21.23 50.22
CA GLN A 376 -66.88 -22.25 50.74
C GLN A 376 -66.62 -22.53 52.20
N GLN A 377 -65.39 -22.75 52.63
CA GLN A 377 -65.03 -22.95 54.02
C GLN A 377 -65.46 -21.75 54.93
N SER A 378 -65.20 -20.53 54.41
CA SER A 378 -65.62 -19.31 55.12
C SER A 378 -67.18 -19.19 55.25
N SER A 379 -67.90 -19.59 54.19
CA SER A 379 -69.36 -19.62 54.23
C SER A 379 -69.91 -20.71 55.10
N GLU A 380 -69.33 -21.88 55.21
CA GLU A 380 -69.69 -22.94 56.15
C GLU A 380 -69.33 -22.59 57.57
N PHE A 381 -68.23 -21.93 57.82
CA PHE A 381 -67.87 -21.41 59.14
C PHE A 381 -68.89 -20.38 59.62
N ASN A 382 -69.30 -19.41 58.77
CA ASN A 382 -70.30 -18.40 59.08
C ASN A 382 -71.75 -18.95 59.22
N ARG A 383 -72.03 -20.18 58.79
CA ARG A 383 -73.30 -20.87 58.99
C ARG A 383 -73.40 -21.68 60.30
N LYS A 384 -72.25 -21.96 60.94
CA LYS A 384 -72.16 -22.74 62.18
C LYS A 384 -72.05 -21.89 63.42
N PHE A 385 -71.96 -20.59 63.31
CA PHE A 385 -72.03 -19.58 64.37
C PHE A 385 -73.15 -18.56 64.02
#